data_68a765bc908a9fbfd465d2b0d25c8e8b
#
_entry.id   68a765bc908a9fbfd465d2b0d25c8e8b
#
_cell.length_a   1.000
_cell.length_b   1.000
_cell.length_c   1.000
_cell.angle_alpha   90.00
_cell.angle_beta   90.00
_cell.angle_gamma   90.00
#
_symmetry.space_group_name_H-M   'P 1'
#
loop_
_entity.id
_entity.type
_entity.pdbx_description
1 polymer ?
#
loop_
_entity_poly.entity_id
_entity_poly.type
_entity_poly.pdbx_seq_one_letter_code
_entity_poly.pdbx_strand_id
1 'polypeptide(L)'
;MNITYVNEISAHEVNCLRSSIGFRKINLEQLNASLAGSAYVIAAYSKEEVIGMSRLIWDGGSVALIHDIIVVPQYQMQGIETEMLNQIFDFLKSKLKPGFGIQVDIRAWNNQVEYFESVGFQISTTQKRGVPMHICLTNQIELTDNMSE
;
A
#
# COMPACT_ATOMS: atom_id res chain seq x y z
N MET A 1 9.54 21.99 2.10
CA MET A 1 9.44 20.88 1.15
C MET A 1 8.08 20.96 0.48
N ASN A 2 8.06 21.03 -0.83
CA ASN A 2 6.82 21.19 -1.60
C ASN A 2 6.44 19.87 -2.27
N ILE A 3 5.52 19.13 -1.64
CA ILE A 3 5.07 17.83 -2.11
C ILE A 3 3.64 17.96 -2.64
N THR A 4 3.43 17.43 -3.84
CA THR A 4 2.11 17.36 -4.46
C THR A 4 1.59 15.93 -4.39
N TYR A 5 0.32 15.78 -4.03
CA TYR A 5 -0.34 14.47 -3.96
C TYR A 5 -1.41 14.36 -5.03
N VAL A 6 -1.40 13.26 -5.77
CA VAL A 6 -2.37 13.00 -6.84
C VAL A 6 -2.90 11.57 -6.76
N ASN A 7 -4.05 11.32 -7.38
CA ASN A 7 -4.73 10.02 -7.31
C ASN A 7 -4.50 9.17 -8.57
N GLU A 8 -3.33 9.27 -9.13
CA GLU A 8 -2.92 8.45 -10.27
C GLU A 8 -1.41 8.25 -10.25
N ILE A 9 -0.96 7.16 -10.84
CA ILE A 9 0.45 6.84 -11.01
C ILE A 9 0.56 5.86 -12.18
N SER A 10 1.62 5.96 -12.97
CA SER A 10 1.86 5.00 -14.04
C SER A 10 2.51 3.71 -13.52
N ALA A 11 2.33 2.61 -14.24
CA ALA A 11 2.99 1.34 -13.92
C ALA A 11 4.52 1.49 -13.93
N HIS A 12 5.06 2.28 -14.84
CA HIS A 12 6.49 2.56 -14.89
C HIS A 12 6.99 3.25 -13.61
N GLU A 13 6.25 4.26 -13.14
CA GLU A 13 6.59 4.96 -11.91
C GLU A 13 6.49 4.05 -10.67
N VAL A 14 5.50 3.15 -10.64
CA VAL A 14 5.43 2.13 -9.57
C VAL A 14 6.72 1.32 -9.53
N ASN A 15 7.20 0.86 -10.67
CA ASN A 15 8.44 0.10 -10.73
C ASN A 15 9.68 0.94 -10.35
N CYS A 16 9.68 2.23 -10.66
CA CYS A 16 10.75 3.12 -10.19
C CYS A 16 10.78 3.18 -8.66
N LEU A 17 9.61 3.34 -8.04
CA LEU A 17 9.51 3.34 -6.57
C LEU A 17 9.91 1.99 -5.96
N ARG A 18 9.43 0.89 -6.54
CA ARG A 18 9.79 -0.46 -6.06
C ARG A 18 11.31 -0.66 -6.12
N SER A 19 11.93 -0.29 -7.22
CA SER A 19 13.39 -0.41 -7.38
C SER A 19 14.15 0.44 -6.36
N SER A 20 13.63 1.61 -6.00
CA SER A 20 14.29 2.52 -5.06
C SER A 20 14.44 1.91 -3.65
N ILE A 21 13.60 0.95 -3.30
CA ILE A 21 13.64 0.27 -2.00
C ILE A 21 14.09 -1.20 -2.12
N GLY A 22 14.61 -1.60 -3.29
CA GLY A 22 15.16 -2.92 -3.49
C GLY A 22 14.16 -4.00 -3.89
N PHE A 23 12.93 -3.64 -4.21
CA PHE A 23 11.92 -4.60 -4.66
C PHE A 23 12.06 -4.85 -6.16
N ARG A 24 11.64 -6.04 -6.59
CA ARG A 24 11.66 -6.41 -8.00
C ARG A 24 10.61 -5.62 -8.78
N LYS A 25 10.95 -5.38 -10.05
CA LYS A 25 9.96 -4.86 -11.01
C LYS A 25 8.89 -5.90 -11.28
N ILE A 26 7.68 -5.43 -11.48
CA ILE A 26 6.53 -6.25 -11.87
C ILE A 26 6.24 -5.96 -13.34
N ASN A 27 5.72 -6.94 -14.05
CA ASN A 27 5.27 -6.78 -15.42
C ASN A 27 4.32 -5.58 -15.54
N LEU A 28 4.54 -4.72 -16.52
CA LEU A 28 3.77 -3.47 -16.66
C LEU A 28 2.27 -3.71 -16.91
N GLU A 29 1.93 -4.71 -17.71
CA GLU A 29 0.52 -5.07 -17.94
C GLU A 29 -0.14 -5.51 -16.63
N GLN A 30 0.55 -6.30 -15.83
CA GLN A 30 0.05 -6.73 -14.53
C GLN A 30 -0.12 -5.56 -13.57
N LEU A 31 0.82 -4.61 -13.54
CA LEU A 31 0.69 -3.40 -12.72
C LEU A 31 -0.46 -2.52 -13.16
N ASN A 32 -0.68 -2.38 -14.46
CA ASN A 32 -1.84 -1.64 -14.97
C ASN A 32 -3.14 -2.26 -14.49
N ALA A 33 -3.24 -3.59 -14.51
CA ALA A 33 -4.40 -4.29 -13.96
C ALA A 33 -4.55 -4.06 -12.45
N SER A 34 -3.44 -4.09 -11.70
CA SER A 34 -3.45 -3.83 -10.26
C SER A 34 -3.93 -2.43 -9.93
N LEU A 35 -3.45 -1.43 -10.67
CA LEU A 35 -3.86 -0.04 -10.46
C LEU A 35 -5.33 0.16 -10.79
N ALA A 36 -5.80 -0.42 -11.91
CA ALA A 36 -7.22 -0.36 -12.30
C ALA A 36 -8.12 -1.05 -11.27
N GLY A 37 -7.65 -2.12 -10.63
CA GLY A 37 -8.39 -2.85 -9.59
C GLY A 37 -8.29 -2.23 -8.20
N SER A 38 -7.52 -1.18 -8.02
CA SER A 38 -7.40 -0.50 -6.72
C SER A 38 -8.59 0.44 -6.49
N ALA A 39 -9.11 0.45 -5.26
CA ALA A 39 -10.21 1.34 -4.90
C ALA A 39 -9.75 2.79 -4.76
N TYR A 40 -8.51 2.99 -4.41
CA TYR A 40 -7.91 4.31 -4.24
C TYR A 40 -6.41 4.22 -4.47
N VAL A 41 -5.85 5.17 -5.17
CA VAL A 41 -4.41 5.28 -5.39
C VAL A 41 -3.98 6.69 -5.01
N ILE A 42 -2.84 6.82 -4.35
CA ILE A 42 -2.24 8.11 -4.05
C ILE A 42 -0.75 8.05 -4.37
N ALA A 43 -0.27 9.09 -5.03
CA ALA A 43 1.14 9.26 -5.34
C ALA A 43 1.61 10.63 -4.86
N ALA A 44 2.83 10.67 -4.38
CA ALA A 44 3.50 11.89 -3.92
C ALA A 44 4.59 12.27 -4.90
N TYR A 45 4.63 13.55 -5.27
CA TYR A 45 5.61 14.10 -6.19
C TYR A 45 6.36 15.26 -5.57
N SER A 46 7.66 15.30 -5.77
CA SER A 46 8.47 16.49 -5.56
C SER A 46 8.80 17.05 -6.93
N LYS A 47 8.22 18.21 -7.26
CA LYS A 47 8.23 18.72 -8.63
C LYS A 47 7.59 17.69 -9.57
N GLU A 48 8.32 17.19 -10.57
CA GLU A 48 7.83 16.21 -11.53
C GLU A 48 8.28 14.77 -11.22
N GLU A 49 9.02 14.58 -10.13
CA GLU A 49 9.56 13.28 -9.76
C GLU A 49 8.65 12.59 -8.74
N VAL A 50 8.26 11.34 -9.04
CA VAL A 50 7.49 10.52 -8.10
C VAL A 50 8.41 10.10 -6.94
N ILE A 51 7.97 10.35 -5.72
CA ILE A 51 8.75 10.06 -4.51
C ILE A 51 8.04 9.14 -3.53
N GLY A 52 6.79 8.83 -3.77
CA GLY A 52 6.05 7.90 -2.92
C GLY A 52 4.72 7.51 -3.52
N MET A 53 4.17 6.42 -3.01
CA MET A 53 2.85 5.95 -3.37
C MET A 53 2.23 5.13 -2.25
N SER A 54 0.92 4.98 -2.30
CA SER A 54 0.19 3.93 -1.63
C SER A 54 -1.09 3.63 -2.40
N ARG A 55 -1.65 2.43 -2.22
CA ARG A 55 -2.93 2.08 -2.84
C ARG A 55 -3.77 1.26 -1.89
N LEU A 56 -5.08 1.32 -2.13
CA LEU A 56 -6.08 0.65 -1.33
C LEU A 56 -6.78 -0.41 -2.17
N ILE A 57 -6.80 -1.63 -1.68
CA ILE A 57 -7.64 -2.72 -2.18
C ILE A 57 -8.82 -2.83 -1.23
N TRP A 58 -10.04 -2.76 -1.73
CA TRP A 58 -11.25 -2.77 -0.91
C TRP A 58 -12.36 -3.49 -1.65
N ASP A 59 -13.07 -4.37 -0.94
CA ASP A 59 -14.18 -5.14 -1.51
C ASP A 59 -15.47 -4.32 -1.68
N GLY A 60 -15.45 -3.05 -1.29
CA GLY A 60 -16.63 -2.20 -1.28
C GLY A 60 -17.52 -2.36 -0.04
N GLY A 61 -17.13 -3.22 0.87
CA GLY A 61 -17.88 -3.53 2.08
C GLY A 61 -16.98 -3.52 3.31
N SER A 62 -16.65 -4.70 3.82
CA SER A 62 -16.09 -4.84 5.17
C SER A 62 -14.58 -5.03 5.24
N VAL A 63 -13.89 -5.31 4.12
CA VAL A 63 -12.46 -5.68 4.14
C VAL A 63 -11.66 -4.81 3.19
N ALA A 64 -10.60 -4.21 3.69
CA ALA A 64 -9.66 -3.41 2.92
C ALA A 64 -8.22 -3.78 3.25
N LEU A 65 -7.32 -3.60 2.29
CA LEU A 65 -5.89 -3.79 2.44
C LEU A 65 -5.18 -2.58 1.86
N ILE A 66 -4.35 -1.93 2.67
CA ILE A 66 -3.46 -0.87 2.18
C ILE A 66 -2.16 -1.55 1.76
N HIS A 67 -1.73 -1.30 0.54
CA HIS A 67 -0.59 -1.97 -0.06
C HIS A 67 0.32 -0.96 -0.77
N ASP A 68 1.56 -1.38 -1.01
CA ASP A 68 2.55 -0.56 -1.70
C ASP A 68 2.77 0.80 -1.03
N ILE A 69 2.91 0.81 0.30
CA ILE A 69 3.29 2.03 1.02
C ILE A 69 4.79 2.22 0.81
N ILE A 70 5.14 3.01 -0.18
CA ILE A 70 6.54 3.20 -0.60
C ILE A 70 6.86 4.69 -0.59
N VAL A 71 7.97 5.04 0.02
CA VAL A 71 8.59 6.38 -0.09
C VAL A 71 10.07 6.18 -0.40
N VAL A 72 10.58 6.89 -1.39
CA VAL A 72 12.00 6.79 -1.74
C VAL A 72 12.88 7.14 -0.53
N PRO A 73 14.04 6.50 -0.36
CA PRO A 73 14.84 6.60 0.87
C PRO A 73 15.10 8.03 1.34
N GLN A 74 15.44 8.94 0.44
CA GLN A 74 15.80 10.31 0.82
C GLN A 74 14.60 11.15 1.30
N TYR A 75 13.38 10.67 1.14
CA TYR A 75 12.17 11.35 1.57
C TYR A 75 11.45 10.65 2.73
N GLN A 76 12.00 9.56 3.23
CA GLN A 76 11.40 8.82 4.34
C GLN A 76 11.47 9.64 5.65
N MET A 77 10.53 9.36 6.55
CA MET A 77 10.43 10.00 7.88
C MET A 77 10.20 11.51 7.81
N GLN A 78 9.53 11.99 6.77
CA GLN A 78 9.21 13.40 6.59
C GLN A 78 7.70 13.65 6.53
N GLY A 79 6.89 12.69 6.96
CA GLY A 79 5.44 12.84 7.04
C GLY A 79 4.68 12.44 5.77
N ILE A 80 5.36 12.01 4.72
CA ILE A 80 4.72 11.65 3.44
C ILE A 80 3.84 10.41 3.60
N GLU A 81 4.33 9.38 4.30
CA GLU A 81 3.57 8.17 4.60
C GLU A 81 2.28 8.52 5.37
N THR A 82 2.40 9.38 6.37
CA THR A 82 1.26 9.81 7.19
C THR A 82 0.22 10.53 6.36
N GLU A 83 0.65 11.43 5.48
CA GLU A 83 -0.29 12.15 4.60
C GLU A 83 -1.01 11.21 3.65
N MET A 84 -0.30 10.27 3.03
CA MET A 84 -0.92 9.28 2.15
C MET A 84 -1.92 8.40 2.90
N LEU A 85 -1.57 7.94 4.10
CA LEU A 85 -2.48 7.14 4.94
C LEU A 85 -3.71 7.94 5.33
N ASN A 86 -3.55 9.19 5.72
CA ASN A 86 -4.68 10.05 6.09
C ASN A 86 -5.67 10.21 4.94
N GLN A 87 -5.17 10.39 3.72
CA GLN A 87 -6.06 10.51 2.55
C GLN A 87 -6.79 9.20 2.25
N ILE A 88 -6.13 8.05 2.43
CA ILE A 88 -6.79 6.74 2.30
C ILE A 88 -7.87 6.57 3.37
N PHE A 89 -7.57 6.92 4.62
CA PHE A 89 -8.56 6.86 5.70
C PHE A 89 -9.74 7.78 5.46
N ASP A 90 -9.50 9.00 4.99
CA ASP A 90 -10.57 9.94 4.65
C ASP A 90 -11.47 9.37 3.55
N PHE A 91 -10.88 8.74 2.53
CA PHE A 91 -11.64 8.04 1.49
C PHE A 91 -12.53 6.95 2.10
N LEU A 92 -11.97 6.06 2.92
CA LEU A 92 -12.75 4.98 3.55
C LEU A 92 -13.83 5.52 4.49
N LYS A 93 -13.51 6.53 5.30
CA LYS A 93 -14.49 7.15 6.20
C LYS A 93 -15.66 7.76 5.43
N SER A 94 -15.41 8.31 4.24
CA SER A 94 -16.47 8.85 3.40
C SER A 94 -17.45 7.81 2.88
N LYS A 95 -17.07 6.52 2.92
CA LYS A 95 -17.89 5.38 2.48
C LYS A 95 -18.65 4.72 3.61
N LEU A 96 -18.37 5.07 4.86
CA LEU A 96 -19.05 4.49 6.01
C LEU A 96 -20.51 4.94 6.08
N LYS A 97 -21.39 4.00 6.33
CA LYS A 97 -22.81 4.20 6.58
C LYS A 97 -23.13 3.70 7.99
N PRO A 98 -24.28 4.09 8.59
CA PRO A 98 -24.67 3.57 9.89
C PRO A 98 -24.63 2.03 9.92
N GLY A 99 -23.97 1.47 10.92
CA GLY A 99 -23.79 0.03 11.05
C GLY A 99 -22.63 -0.57 10.27
N PHE A 100 -21.94 0.22 9.44
CA PHE A 100 -20.76 -0.26 8.71
C PHE A 100 -19.52 -0.20 9.60
N GLY A 101 -18.66 -1.20 9.43
CA GLY A 101 -17.30 -1.20 9.94
C GLY A 101 -16.39 -1.78 8.86
N ILE A 102 -15.23 -1.19 8.65
CA ILE A 102 -14.26 -1.66 7.66
C ILE A 102 -13.00 -2.10 8.39
N GLN A 103 -12.66 -3.38 8.23
CA GLN A 103 -11.37 -3.86 8.70
C GLN A 103 -10.31 -3.51 7.67
N VAL A 104 -9.29 -2.78 8.11
CA VAL A 104 -8.19 -2.37 7.25
C VAL A 104 -6.92 -3.09 7.69
N ASP A 105 -6.35 -3.88 6.81
CA ASP A 105 -5.12 -4.62 7.06
C ASP A 105 -3.95 -3.95 6.35
N ILE A 106 -2.78 -4.07 6.95
CA ILE A 106 -1.49 -3.71 6.34
C ILE A 106 -0.47 -4.78 6.69
N ARG A 107 0.64 -4.77 5.96
CA ARG A 107 1.84 -5.52 6.34
C ARG A 107 2.93 -4.54 6.73
N ALA A 108 3.42 -4.67 7.96
CA ALA A 108 4.48 -3.81 8.48
C ALA A 108 5.79 -4.60 8.57
N TRP A 109 6.87 -4.00 8.06
CA TRP A 109 8.20 -4.49 8.36
C TRP A 109 8.51 -4.23 9.85
N ASN A 110 9.43 -5.00 10.44
CA ASN A 110 9.72 -4.88 11.88
C ASN A 110 10.03 -3.44 12.30
N ASN A 111 10.73 -2.68 11.46
CA ASN A 111 11.08 -1.29 11.75
C ASN A 111 9.92 -0.30 11.55
N GLN A 112 8.76 -0.76 11.10
CA GLN A 112 7.57 0.07 10.87
C GLN A 112 6.46 -0.17 11.90
N VAL A 113 6.56 -1.21 12.71
CA VAL A 113 5.48 -1.60 13.63
C VAL A 113 5.13 -0.46 14.58
N GLU A 114 6.10 0.16 15.22
CA GLU A 114 5.84 1.27 16.15
C GLU A 114 5.16 2.44 15.45
N TYR A 115 5.56 2.74 14.22
CA TYR A 115 4.94 3.81 13.45
C TYR A 115 3.46 3.51 13.18
N PHE A 116 3.15 2.31 12.70
CA PHE A 116 1.76 1.96 12.41
C PHE A 116 0.91 1.88 13.67
N GLU A 117 1.49 1.41 14.79
CA GLU A 117 0.78 1.46 16.08
C GLU A 117 0.47 2.91 16.48
N SER A 118 1.39 3.84 16.24
CA SER A 118 1.18 5.24 16.57
C SER A 118 0.03 5.90 15.79
N VAL A 119 -0.30 5.38 14.61
CA VAL A 119 -1.42 5.87 13.79
C VAL A 119 -2.70 5.06 13.95
N GLY A 120 -2.72 4.10 14.89
CA GLY A 120 -3.94 3.40 15.28
C GLY A 120 -4.04 1.94 14.88
N PHE A 121 -3.07 1.39 14.16
CA PHE A 121 -3.06 -0.04 13.85
C PHE A 121 -2.68 -0.86 15.08
N GLN A 122 -3.15 -2.09 15.11
CA GLN A 122 -2.85 -3.05 16.17
C GLN A 122 -2.26 -4.30 15.56
N ILE A 123 -1.29 -4.90 16.24
CA ILE A 123 -0.76 -6.21 15.84
C ILE A 123 -1.89 -7.22 15.94
N SER A 124 -2.18 -7.94 14.84
CA SER A 124 -3.21 -8.97 14.83
C SER A 124 -2.75 -10.17 15.66
N THR A 125 -3.62 -10.64 16.55
CA THR A 125 -3.34 -11.82 17.36
C THR A 125 -3.95 -13.06 16.70
N THR A 126 -3.28 -14.20 16.86
CA THR A 126 -3.73 -15.48 16.29
C THR A 126 -5.08 -15.95 16.84
N GLN A 127 -5.43 -15.53 18.05
CA GLN A 127 -6.68 -15.93 18.70
C GLN A 127 -7.93 -15.35 18.04
N LYS A 128 -7.83 -14.13 17.49
CA LYS A 128 -9.00 -13.42 16.94
C LYS A 128 -8.94 -13.26 15.42
N ARG A 129 -7.76 -13.25 14.84
CA ARG A 129 -7.56 -12.90 13.43
C ARG A 129 -6.90 -14.01 12.61
N GLY A 130 -6.43 -15.08 13.27
CA GLY A 130 -5.64 -16.11 12.62
C GLY A 130 -4.20 -15.67 12.34
N VAL A 131 -3.41 -16.58 11.81
CA VAL A 131 -2.02 -16.32 11.44
C VAL A 131 -1.97 -15.85 10.00
N PRO A 132 -1.38 -14.68 9.71
CA PRO A 132 -1.18 -14.25 8.33
C PRO A 132 -0.31 -15.25 7.58
N MET A 133 -0.76 -15.67 6.41
CA MET A 133 -0.05 -16.61 5.53
C MET A 133 -0.12 -16.09 4.10
N HIS A 134 0.85 -16.48 3.28
CA HIS A 134 0.84 -16.10 1.87
C HIS A 134 1.34 -17.23 0.98
N ILE A 135 0.99 -17.16 -0.28
CA ILE A 135 1.47 -18.02 -1.35
C ILE A 135 1.58 -17.15 -2.61
N CYS A 136 2.59 -17.40 -3.41
CA CYS A 136 2.74 -16.71 -4.68
C CYS A 136 2.49 -17.68 -5.82
N LEU A 137 1.53 -17.37 -6.68
CA LEU A 137 1.19 -18.18 -7.84
C LEU A 137 1.81 -17.56 -9.08
N THR A 138 2.43 -18.40 -9.90
CA THR A 138 3.00 -18.01 -11.18
C THR A 138 2.43 -18.90 -12.28
N ASN A 139 2.63 -18.56 -13.54
CA ASN A 139 2.26 -19.41 -14.66
C ASN A 139 3.23 -20.61 -14.84
N GLN A 140 4.31 -20.64 -14.09
CA GLN A 140 5.13 -21.83 -13.91
C GLN A 140 4.48 -22.69 -12.83
N ILE A 141 4.58 -23.98 -12.93
CA ILE A 141 3.91 -24.93 -12.01
C ILE A 141 4.46 -24.84 -10.60
N GLU A 142 5.65 -24.27 -10.41
CA GLU A 142 6.32 -24.17 -9.12
C GLU A 142 5.99 -22.88 -8.39
N LEU A 143 5.69 -23.01 -7.11
CA LEU A 143 5.61 -21.88 -6.20
C LEU A 143 7.02 -21.37 -5.92
N THR A 144 7.25 -20.08 -6.05
CA THR A 144 8.58 -19.52 -5.83
C THR A 144 8.53 -18.46 -4.73
N ASP A 145 9.41 -18.63 -3.74
CA ASP A 145 9.62 -17.60 -2.70
C ASP A 145 10.20 -16.32 -3.29
N ASN A 146 10.76 -16.42 -4.50
CA ASN A 146 11.36 -15.28 -5.20
C ASN A 146 10.33 -14.25 -5.66
N MET A 147 9.03 -14.56 -5.58
CA MET A 147 7.96 -13.62 -5.89
C MET A 147 7.48 -12.84 -4.67
N SER A 148 7.95 -13.18 -3.47
CA SER A 148 7.64 -12.41 -2.26
C SER A 148 8.51 -11.15 -2.19
N GLU A 149 7.97 -10.12 -1.66
CA GLU A 149 8.68 -8.85 -1.42
C GLU A 149 9.37 -8.85 -0.08
#